data_781811e64ba49ce79e41eb6e70f55358
#
_entry.id   781811e64ba49ce79e41eb6e70f55358
#
_cell.length_a   1.000
_cell.length_b   1.000
_cell.length_c   1.000
_cell.angle_alpha   90.00
_cell.angle_beta   90.00
_cell.angle_gamma   90.00
#
_symmetry.space_group_name_H-M   'P 1'
#
loop_
_entity.id
_entity.type
_entity.pdbx_description
1 polymer ?
#
loop_
_entity_poly.entity_id
_entity_poly.type
_entity_poly.pdbx_seq_one_letter_code
_entity_poly.pdbx_strand_id
1 'polypeptide(L)'
;MSITAKRARRGLLLASLLATVAASAPVMAVVVGGTRSTNVAAQADHSIAELRNEYKRPPVIAFPSGNPYTPQKVLLGKKLYFDTRLSGGNVLACATCHNPGYGWGDGQPKGIGHGMNVLGRRSPTIINAAYLQILMWDGRAGSLEEQALGPIQADVEMHLPLDQLMARLKGIPEYGPLFESAFGQKDIQPSMVAKAIATFERTVVSGRAPFDQWGAGDEKAISEEAKRGFVTFNTKARCAECHGSWRFTDDSFHDIGLPSDDIGRGKFLPDVVKMQHAFKTPGLREIARRAPYMHDGSMPTLEAVVDHYDEGGVARPSRSDLMKPLQLSSQEKADLVAFMKTLTSDVGPVSVPVLPRLNNSSSTRRET
;
A
#
# COMPACT_ATOMS: atom_id res chain seq x y z
N MET A 1 -18.22 -8.81 60.11
CA MET A 1 -17.74 -10.21 60.38
C MET A 1 -16.49 -10.37 59.55
N SER A 2 -15.35 -10.04 60.01
CA SER A 2 -14.44 -10.78 60.95
C SER A 2 -13.73 -11.94 60.28
N ILE A 3 -12.41 -11.72 60.14
CA ILE A 3 -11.30 -12.57 60.60
C ILE A 3 -10.82 -13.60 59.55
N THR A 4 -9.56 -13.80 59.21
CA THR A 4 -8.26 -13.62 59.87
C THR A 4 -7.10 -13.92 58.94
N ALA A 5 -6.00 -13.25 59.21
CA ALA A 5 -4.66 -13.47 58.69
C ALA A 5 -4.00 -14.79 59.18
N LYS A 6 -3.04 -15.34 58.43
CA LYS A 6 -1.92 -16.07 59.03
C LYS A 6 -0.60 -15.86 58.30
N ARG A 7 0.36 -15.39 59.09
CA ARG A 7 1.82 -15.29 58.88
C ARG A 7 2.49 -16.66 59.15
N ALA A 8 3.65 -16.88 58.54
CA ALA A 8 4.92 -17.32 59.19
C ALA A 8 5.87 -17.88 58.09
N ARG A 9 7.06 -17.63 58.00
CA ARG A 9 8.32 -17.35 58.74
C ARG A 9 9.44 -18.21 58.09
N ARG A 10 10.50 -17.52 57.66
CA ARG A 10 11.95 -17.72 57.95
C ARG A 10 12.63 -19.05 57.57
N GLY A 11 13.74 -18.90 56.87
CA GLY A 11 14.89 -19.81 56.84
C GLY A 11 16.12 -19.15 56.22
N LEU A 12 17.03 -18.69 57.05
CA LEU A 12 18.37 -18.16 56.78
C LEU A 12 19.36 -19.33 56.77
N LEU A 13 20.49 -19.20 56.08
CA LEU A 13 21.83 -19.75 56.30
C LEU A 13 22.47 -20.18 54.98
N LEU A 14 23.73 -20.03 54.67
CA LEU A 14 24.97 -19.48 55.19
C LEU A 14 26.01 -19.52 54.06
N ALA A 15 26.97 -18.65 54.13
CA ALA A 15 28.08 -18.46 53.24
C ALA A 15 29.06 -19.61 53.14
N SER A 16 29.78 -19.74 52.01
CA SER A 16 31.13 -20.27 51.99
C SER A 16 31.95 -19.60 50.88
N LEU A 17 32.95 -18.86 51.30
CA LEU A 17 34.07 -18.40 50.50
C LEU A 17 34.95 -19.57 50.08
N LEU A 18 35.42 -19.58 48.83
CA LEU A 18 36.67 -20.28 48.46
C LEU A 18 37.37 -19.45 47.40
N ALA A 19 38.50 -18.93 47.78
CA ALA A 19 39.50 -18.25 46.94
C ALA A 19 40.35 -19.28 46.20
N THR A 20 40.62 -19.07 44.91
CA THR A 20 41.68 -19.76 44.19
C THR A 20 42.38 -18.82 43.22
N VAL A 21 43.57 -18.55 43.57
CA VAL A 21 44.85 -18.31 42.92
C VAL A 21 44.85 -18.11 41.40
N ALA A 22 45.33 -16.92 40.99
CA ALA A 22 45.72 -16.56 39.65
C ALA A 22 47.01 -17.27 39.22
N ALA A 23 46.98 -17.90 38.05
CA ALA A 23 48.17 -18.32 37.33
C ALA A 23 48.24 -17.53 36.02
N SER A 24 49.23 -16.64 35.93
CA SER A 24 49.58 -15.88 34.74
C SER A 24 50.42 -16.73 33.76
N ALA A 25 49.92 -16.89 32.53
CA ALA A 25 50.70 -17.40 31.41
C ALA A 25 50.93 -16.27 30.38
N PRO A 26 52.08 -16.24 29.70
CA PRO A 26 52.44 -15.15 28.82
C PRO A 26 51.69 -15.25 27.46
N VAL A 27 51.09 -14.14 27.03
CA VAL A 27 50.50 -14.00 25.70
C VAL A 27 51.61 -13.82 24.69
N MET A 28 51.82 -14.83 23.84
CA MET A 28 52.58 -14.66 22.59
C MET A 28 51.69 -13.92 21.58
N ALA A 29 52.08 -12.71 21.21
CA ALA A 29 51.46 -11.97 20.10
C ALA A 29 51.89 -12.61 18.77
N VAL A 30 51.02 -13.34 18.13
CA VAL A 30 51.18 -13.72 16.73
C VAL A 30 50.62 -12.59 15.88
N VAL A 31 51.50 -11.85 15.22
CA VAL A 31 51.13 -10.90 14.17
C VAL A 31 50.70 -11.72 12.94
N VAL A 32 49.40 -11.87 12.71
CA VAL A 32 48.83 -12.35 11.44
C VAL A 32 48.43 -11.10 10.64
N GLY A 33 49.34 -10.68 9.78
CA GLY A 33 49.06 -9.70 8.74
C GLY A 33 48.22 -10.31 7.61
N GLY A 34 47.20 -9.61 7.19
CA GLY A 34 46.57 -9.73 5.87
C GLY A 34 45.52 -10.83 5.72
N THR A 35 44.26 -10.52 5.98
CA THR A 35 43.04 -11.02 5.25
C THR A 35 41.74 -10.46 5.82
N ARG A 36 41.70 -9.25 6.37
CA ARG A 36 40.44 -8.68 6.90
C ARG A 36 39.54 -8.04 5.85
N SER A 37 40.03 -7.75 4.64
CA SER A 37 39.24 -7.01 3.64
C SER A 37 38.21 -7.91 2.88
N THR A 38 38.57 -9.16 2.61
CA THR A 38 37.72 -10.08 1.82
C THR A 38 36.54 -10.66 2.61
N ASN A 39 36.69 -10.86 3.91
CA ASN A 39 35.62 -11.41 4.75
C ASN A 39 34.50 -10.39 5.07
N VAL A 40 34.82 -9.10 5.16
CA VAL A 40 33.83 -8.05 5.44
C VAL A 40 32.95 -7.80 4.21
N ALA A 41 33.54 -7.80 3.01
CA ALA A 41 32.78 -7.67 1.77
C ALA A 41 31.84 -8.90 1.53
N ALA A 42 32.36 -10.10 1.75
CA ALA A 42 31.56 -11.33 1.61
C ALA A 42 30.43 -11.45 2.65
N GLN A 43 30.66 -10.98 3.88
CA GLN A 43 29.59 -10.90 4.90
C GLN A 43 28.57 -9.83 4.59
N ALA A 44 28.96 -8.68 4.03
CA ALA A 44 28.05 -7.64 3.59
C ALA A 44 27.18 -8.12 2.42
N ASP A 45 27.75 -8.81 1.44
CA ASP A 45 27.02 -9.41 0.32
C ASP A 45 26.03 -10.51 0.78
N HIS A 46 26.41 -11.30 1.78
CA HIS A 46 25.50 -12.33 2.33
C HIS A 46 24.31 -11.69 3.05
N SER A 47 24.51 -10.61 3.79
CA SER A 47 23.45 -9.86 4.45
C SER A 47 22.48 -9.19 3.46
N ILE A 48 22.99 -8.65 2.34
CA ILE A 48 22.17 -8.03 1.29
C ILE A 48 21.32 -9.11 0.58
N ALA A 49 21.88 -10.30 0.31
CA ALA A 49 21.15 -11.40 -0.28
C ALA A 49 19.99 -11.91 0.62
N GLU A 50 20.21 -11.96 1.92
CA GLU A 50 19.19 -12.31 2.90
C GLU A 50 18.09 -11.24 2.94
N LEU A 51 18.44 -9.97 3.03
CA LEU A 51 17.46 -8.87 3.00
C LEU A 51 16.59 -8.91 1.74
N ARG A 52 17.16 -9.17 0.57
CA ARG A 52 16.39 -9.28 -0.70
C ARG A 52 15.31 -10.36 -0.64
N ASN A 53 15.51 -11.44 0.12
CA ASN A 53 14.54 -12.53 0.24
C ASN A 53 13.23 -12.09 0.91
N GLU A 54 13.26 -11.11 1.81
CA GLU A 54 12.06 -10.58 2.48
C GLU A 54 11.12 -9.84 1.52
N TYR A 55 11.65 -9.40 0.38
CA TYR A 55 10.90 -8.65 -0.64
C TYR A 55 10.43 -9.51 -1.82
N LYS A 56 10.52 -10.85 -1.72
CA LYS A 56 10.06 -11.75 -2.77
C LYS A 56 8.54 -11.75 -2.89
N ARG A 57 8.07 -11.52 -4.11
CA ARG A 57 6.64 -11.52 -4.43
C ARG A 57 6.03 -12.92 -4.30
N PRO A 58 4.82 -13.06 -3.71
CA PRO A 58 4.10 -14.32 -3.73
C PRO A 58 3.68 -14.69 -5.17
N PRO A 59 3.64 -15.98 -5.51
CA PRO A 59 3.36 -16.43 -6.87
C PRO A 59 1.89 -16.29 -7.28
N VAL A 60 0.97 -16.15 -6.32
CA VAL A 60 -0.48 -16.25 -6.57
C VAL A 60 -1.23 -15.12 -5.91
N ILE A 61 -2.25 -14.58 -6.62
CA ILE A 61 -3.24 -13.67 -6.06
C ILE A 61 -4.33 -14.50 -5.38
N ALA A 62 -4.58 -14.26 -4.10
CA ALA A 62 -5.67 -14.91 -3.38
C ALA A 62 -7.01 -14.21 -3.68
N PHE A 63 -8.02 -15.01 -4.04
CA PHE A 63 -9.41 -14.57 -4.14
C PHE A 63 -10.20 -15.16 -2.97
N PRO A 64 -11.06 -14.36 -2.29
CA PRO A 64 -11.83 -14.88 -1.16
C PRO A 64 -12.87 -15.90 -1.62
N SER A 65 -13.18 -16.88 -0.77
CA SER A 65 -14.18 -17.93 -1.08
C SER A 65 -15.58 -17.36 -1.41
N GLY A 66 -15.95 -16.24 -0.77
CA GLY A 66 -17.22 -15.53 -1.05
C GLY A 66 -17.26 -14.78 -2.38
N ASN A 67 -16.10 -14.63 -3.06
CA ASN A 67 -15.97 -14.02 -4.38
C ASN A 67 -14.81 -14.65 -5.17
N PRO A 68 -14.92 -15.92 -5.59
CA PRO A 68 -13.88 -16.60 -6.36
C PRO A 68 -13.68 -15.96 -7.73
N TYR A 69 -12.47 -16.07 -8.23
CA TYR A 69 -12.10 -15.60 -9.58
C TYR A 69 -12.92 -16.29 -10.67
N THR A 70 -13.42 -15.50 -11.61
CA THR A 70 -13.83 -15.96 -12.95
C THR A 70 -13.48 -14.90 -13.98
N PRO A 71 -13.11 -15.28 -15.23
CA PRO A 71 -12.84 -14.32 -16.31
C PRO A 71 -14.05 -13.40 -16.58
N GLN A 72 -15.28 -13.94 -16.44
CA GLN A 72 -16.54 -13.20 -16.65
C GLN A 72 -16.70 -12.07 -15.63
N LYS A 73 -16.40 -12.32 -14.35
CA LYS A 73 -16.42 -11.27 -13.31
C LYS A 73 -15.36 -10.20 -13.56
N VAL A 74 -14.14 -10.59 -14.00
CA VAL A 74 -13.10 -9.62 -14.35
C VAL A 74 -13.56 -8.74 -15.49
N LEU A 75 -14.12 -9.31 -16.56
CA LEU A 75 -14.62 -8.56 -17.71
C LEU A 75 -15.76 -7.59 -17.32
N LEU A 76 -16.74 -8.07 -16.56
CA LEU A 76 -17.83 -7.25 -16.06
C LEU A 76 -17.32 -6.15 -15.13
N GLY A 77 -16.46 -6.51 -14.17
CA GLY A 77 -15.85 -5.56 -13.22
C GLY A 77 -15.07 -4.47 -13.93
N LYS A 78 -14.27 -4.82 -14.95
CA LYS A 78 -13.56 -3.85 -15.77
C LYS A 78 -14.52 -2.88 -16.48
N LYS A 79 -15.64 -3.37 -17.04
CA LYS A 79 -16.65 -2.49 -17.66
C LYS A 79 -17.26 -1.55 -16.63
N LEU A 80 -17.69 -2.04 -15.47
CA LEU A 80 -18.26 -1.23 -14.40
C LEU A 80 -17.26 -0.19 -13.87
N TYR A 81 -15.99 -0.57 -13.73
CA TYR A 81 -14.93 0.31 -13.24
C TYR A 81 -14.68 1.54 -14.15
N PHE A 82 -14.85 1.37 -15.46
CA PHE A 82 -14.69 2.45 -16.46
C PHE A 82 -16.01 3.13 -16.84
N ASP A 83 -17.15 2.71 -16.29
CA ASP A 83 -18.45 3.23 -16.69
C ASP A 83 -18.85 4.46 -15.89
N THR A 84 -18.87 5.62 -16.55
CA THR A 84 -19.27 6.88 -15.92
C THR A 84 -20.75 6.93 -15.50
N ARG A 85 -21.59 6.02 -16.00
CA ARG A 85 -22.98 5.88 -15.60
C ARG A 85 -23.16 5.38 -14.17
N LEU A 86 -22.08 4.98 -13.51
CA LEU A 86 -22.06 4.66 -12.08
C LEU A 86 -21.95 5.93 -11.20
N SER A 87 -22.07 7.13 -11.77
CA SER A 87 -22.12 8.39 -11.01
C SER A 87 -23.42 9.15 -11.29
N GLY A 88 -23.85 10.00 -10.35
CA GLY A 88 -25.08 10.80 -10.45
C GLY A 88 -25.10 11.69 -11.70
N GLY A 89 -23.97 12.31 -12.00
CA GLY A 89 -23.79 13.18 -13.18
C GLY A 89 -23.41 12.45 -14.47
N ASN A 90 -23.25 11.14 -14.50
CA ASN A 90 -22.73 10.35 -15.64
C ASN A 90 -21.35 10.77 -16.17
N VAL A 91 -20.54 11.43 -15.36
CA VAL A 91 -19.23 11.98 -15.77
C VAL A 91 -18.04 11.41 -15.01
N LEU A 92 -18.29 10.72 -13.89
CA LEU A 92 -17.26 10.11 -13.06
C LEU A 92 -17.36 8.59 -13.09
N ALA A 93 -16.23 7.92 -13.19
CA ALA A 93 -16.08 6.48 -13.02
C ALA A 93 -15.01 6.21 -11.97
N CYS A 94 -14.85 4.98 -11.49
CA CYS A 94 -13.71 4.62 -10.64
C CYS A 94 -12.40 5.00 -11.31
N ALA A 95 -12.28 4.75 -12.63
CA ALA A 95 -11.13 5.09 -13.44
C ALA A 95 -10.85 6.61 -13.55
N THR A 96 -11.76 7.48 -13.16
CA THR A 96 -11.53 8.94 -13.13
C THR A 96 -10.53 9.29 -12.01
N CYS A 97 -10.74 8.75 -10.82
CA CYS A 97 -9.89 8.98 -9.65
C CYS A 97 -8.79 7.92 -9.49
N HIS A 98 -8.94 6.76 -10.14
CA HIS A 98 -7.98 5.67 -10.14
C HIS A 98 -7.55 5.31 -11.57
N ASN A 99 -6.90 6.28 -12.23
CA ASN A 99 -6.54 6.21 -13.65
C ASN A 99 -5.27 5.36 -13.86
N PRO A 100 -5.29 4.38 -14.77
CA PRO A 100 -4.11 3.57 -15.09
C PRO A 100 -2.88 4.39 -15.50
N GLY A 101 -3.09 5.52 -16.19
CA GLY A 101 -2.02 6.42 -16.65
C GLY A 101 -1.25 7.09 -15.53
N TYR A 102 -1.85 7.22 -14.34
CA TYR A 102 -1.26 7.81 -13.13
C TYR A 102 -0.98 6.77 -12.04
N GLY A 103 -0.59 5.56 -12.44
CA GLY A 103 -0.34 4.48 -11.48
C GLY A 103 -1.58 4.10 -10.68
N TRP A 104 -2.77 4.16 -11.30
CA TRP A 104 -4.07 3.88 -10.69
C TRP A 104 -4.42 4.81 -9.51
N GLY A 105 -3.94 6.04 -9.55
CA GLY A 105 -4.38 7.21 -8.80
C GLY A 105 -4.93 8.27 -9.76
N ASP A 106 -5.01 9.52 -9.34
CA ASP A 106 -5.50 10.63 -10.17
C ASP A 106 -4.43 11.66 -10.57
N GLY A 107 -3.22 11.52 -10.02
CA GLY A 107 -2.13 12.46 -10.26
C GLY A 107 -2.37 13.86 -9.63
N GLN A 108 -3.38 14.00 -8.78
CA GLN A 108 -3.74 15.25 -8.12
C GLN A 108 -3.38 15.23 -6.63
N PRO A 109 -3.13 16.40 -6.01
CA PRO A 109 -2.95 16.48 -4.56
C PRO A 109 -4.19 16.00 -3.78
N LYS A 110 -5.38 16.31 -4.28
CA LYS A 110 -6.66 15.89 -3.73
C LYS A 110 -7.60 15.48 -4.84
N GLY A 111 -8.36 14.41 -4.63
CA GLY A 111 -9.35 13.95 -5.60
C GLY A 111 -10.41 15.03 -5.87
N ILE A 112 -10.99 14.99 -7.08
CA ILE A 112 -12.10 15.86 -7.47
C ILE A 112 -13.31 14.98 -7.76
N GLY A 113 -14.39 15.21 -7.03
CA GLY A 113 -15.62 14.43 -7.11
C GLY A 113 -16.79 15.16 -7.74
N HIS A 114 -18.00 14.71 -7.40
CA HIS A 114 -19.26 15.25 -7.92
C HIS A 114 -19.36 16.75 -7.72
N GLY A 115 -19.84 17.47 -8.75
CA GLY A 115 -19.98 18.93 -8.70
C GLY A 115 -18.65 19.69 -8.56
N MET A 116 -17.52 19.07 -8.97
CA MET A 116 -16.17 19.63 -8.83
C MET A 116 -15.74 19.82 -7.37
N ASN A 117 -16.35 19.09 -6.43
CA ASN A 117 -15.93 19.12 -5.02
C ASN A 117 -14.51 18.58 -4.86
N VAL A 118 -13.65 19.35 -4.23
CA VAL A 118 -12.31 18.92 -3.86
C VAL A 118 -12.41 18.02 -2.63
N LEU A 119 -11.93 16.78 -2.74
CA LEU A 119 -11.95 15.81 -1.64
C LEU A 119 -10.90 16.14 -0.58
N GLY A 120 -11.10 15.63 0.64
CA GLY A 120 -10.16 15.90 1.74
C GLY A 120 -8.78 15.24 1.57
N ARG A 121 -8.71 14.17 0.78
CA ARG A 121 -7.51 13.34 0.61
C ARG A 121 -7.24 13.03 -0.84
N ARG A 122 -6.00 12.64 -1.09
CA ARG A 122 -5.55 12.11 -2.38
C ARG A 122 -6.16 10.75 -2.65
N SER A 123 -6.49 10.47 -3.92
CA SER A 123 -6.92 9.15 -4.37
C SER A 123 -5.76 8.14 -4.27
N PRO A 124 -5.87 7.10 -3.44
CA PRO A 124 -4.81 6.09 -3.32
C PRO A 124 -4.78 5.21 -4.57
N THR A 125 -3.63 4.60 -4.86
CA THR A 125 -3.55 3.58 -5.91
C THR A 125 -4.32 2.32 -5.53
N ILE A 126 -4.91 1.65 -6.53
CA ILE A 126 -5.48 0.30 -6.38
C ILE A 126 -4.49 -0.82 -6.73
N ILE A 127 -3.26 -0.48 -7.16
CA ILE A 127 -2.24 -1.49 -7.45
C ILE A 127 -1.97 -2.34 -6.21
N ASN A 128 -2.03 -3.67 -6.39
CA ASN A 128 -1.86 -4.66 -5.34
C ASN A 128 -2.93 -4.61 -4.23
N ALA A 129 -4.08 -3.96 -4.47
CA ALA A 129 -5.18 -3.91 -3.49
C ALA A 129 -5.72 -5.31 -3.13
N ALA A 130 -5.51 -6.31 -3.99
CA ALA A 130 -5.83 -7.72 -3.73
C ALA A 130 -5.23 -8.27 -2.42
N TYR A 131 -4.13 -7.69 -1.97
CA TYR A 131 -3.38 -8.17 -0.80
C TYR A 131 -3.62 -7.32 0.46
N LEU A 132 -4.47 -6.30 0.37
CA LEU A 132 -4.84 -5.46 1.51
C LEU A 132 -5.98 -6.11 2.29
N GLN A 133 -5.82 -6.20 3.61
CA GLN A 133 -6.87 -6.65 4.51
C GLN A 133 -7.77 -5.50 4.97
N ILE A 134 -7.26 -4.28 4.88
CA ILE A 134 -7.96 -3.07 5.28
C ILE A 134 -7.67 -1.96 4.26
N LEU A 135 -8.69 -1.25 3.84
CA LEU A 135 -8.64 -0.28 2.74
C LEU A 135 -8.94 1.13 3.21
N MET A 136 -8.74 2.10 2.33
CA MET A 136 -8.74 3.53 2.57
C MET A 136 -7.53 3.99 3.40
N TRP A 137 -7.23 5.31 3.37
CA TRP A 137 -6.13 5.87 4.14
C TRP A 137 -6.28 5.70 5.66
N ASP A 138 -7.52 5.70 6.14
CA ASP A 138 -7.88 5.58 7.56
C ASP A 138 -8.36 4.17 7.97
N GLY A 139 -8.37 3.22 7.02
CA GLY A 139 -8.73 1.84 7.28
C GLY A 139 -10.21 1.60 7.60
N ARG A 140 -11.11 2.39 7.01
CA ARG A 140 -12.56 2.29 7.29
C ARG A 140 -13.29 1.20 6.53
N ALA A 141 -12.66 0.54 5.55
CA ALA A 141 -13.26 -0.54 4.79
C ALA A 141 -12.47 -1.85 4.96
N GLY A 142 -13.17 -2.95 5.23
CA GLY A 142 -12.60 -4.26 5.54
C GLY A 142 -12.46 -5.19 4.34
N SER A 143 -12.99 -4.81 3.17
CA SER A 143 -12.88 -5.60 1.94
C SER A 143 -13.02 -4.72 0.71
N LEU A 144 -12.53 -5.19 -0.45
CA LEU A 144 -12.72 -4.50 -1.73
C LEU A 144 -14.21 -4.44 -2.10
N GLU A 145 -14.98 -5.45 -1.77
CA GLU A 145 -16.43 -5.50 -1.99
C GLU A 145 -17.17 -4.40 -1.20
N GLU A 146 -16.79 -4.19 0.05
CA GLU A 146 -17.34 -3.11 0.87
C GLU A 146 -16.90 -1.75 0.34
N GLN A 147 -15.64 -1.60 0.04
CA GLN A 147 -15.07 -0.34 -0.45
C GLN A 147 -15.71 0.10 -1.77
N ALA A 148 -15.93 -0.82 -2.72
CA ALA A 148 -16.41 -0.51 -4.07
C ALA A 148 -17.77 0.23 -4.09
N LEU A 149 -18.65 0.02 -3.11
CA LEU A 149 -19.96 0.69 -3.04
C LEU A 149 -19.91 2.03 -2.31
N GLY A 150 -18.90 2.28 -1.50
CA GLY A 150 -18.78 3.52 -0.73
C GLY A 150 -18.72 4.77 -1.60
N PRO A 151 -17.71 4.91 -2.48
CA PRO A 151 -17.55 6.07 -3.36
C PRO A 151 -18.74 6.32 -4.30
N ILE A 152 -19.40 5.24 -4.75
CA ILE A 152 -20.58 5.36 -5.63
C ILE A 152 -21.68 6.16 -4.94
N GLN A 153 -21.92 5.91 -3.65
CA GLN A 153 -22.97 6.54 -2.86
C GLN A 153 -22.58 7.87 -2.24
N ALA A 154 -21.26 8.11 -2.05
CA ALA A 154 -20.79 9.30 -1.35
C ALA A 154 -21.14 10.58 -2.12
N ASP A 155 -21.84 11.51 -1.45
CA ASP A 155 -22.36 12.74 -2.04
C ASP A 155 -21.30 13.59 -2.73
N VAL A 156 -20.11 13.63 -2.15
CA VAL A 156 -18.98 14.43 -2.69
C VAL A 156 -18.11 13.66 -3.67
N GLU A 157 -18.29 12.32 -3.81
CA GLU A 157 -17.50 11.50 -4.75
C GLU A 157 -18.30 11.21 -6.03
N MET A 158 -19.09 10.13 -6.10
CA MET A 158 -19.84 9.77 -7.31
C MET A 158 -21.35 10.10 -7.24
N HIS A 159 -21.89 10.34 -6.06
CA HIS A 159 -23.24 10.85 -5.79
C HIS A 159 -24.35 10.05 -6.49
N LEU A 160 -24.36 8.74 -6.37
CA LEU A 160 -25.39 7.87 -6.94
C LEU A 160 -25.93 6.87 -5.91
N PRO A 161 -27.16 7.06 -5.36
CA PRO A 161 -27.81 6.09 -4.49
C PRO A 161 -27.93 4.71 -5.15
N LEU A 162 -27.83 3.64 -4.37
CA LEU A 162 -27.80 2.26 -4.90
C LEU A 162 -29.10 1.85 -5.62
N ASP A 163 -30.25 2.33 -5.21
CA ASP A 163 -31.52 2.10 -5.89
C ASP A 163 -31.50 2.69 -7.31
N GLN A 164 -31.00 3.91 -7.46
CA GLN A 164 -30.83 4.57 -8.75
C GLN A 164 -29.77 3.86 -9.60
N LEU A 165 -28.65 3.41 -8.99
CA LEU A 165 -27.65 2.60 -9.67
C LEU A 165 -28.29 1.32 -10.23
N MET A 166 -29.07 0.60 -9.42
CA MET A 166 -29.74 -0.63 -9.85
C MET A 166 -30.74 -0.38 -10.98
N ALA A 167 -31.56 0.66 -10.86
CA ALA A 167 -32.53 1.05 -11.91
C ALA A 167 -31.77 1.36 -13.22
N ARG A 168 -30.66 2.10 -13.14
CA ARG A 168 -29.84 2.48 -14.30
C ARG A 168 -29.20 1.26 -14.98
N LEU A 169 -28.56 0.37 -14.21
CA LEU A 169 -27.92 -0.81 -14.76
C LEU A 169 -28.94 -1.79 -15.39
N LYS A 170 -30.10 -1.97 -14.76
CA LYS A 170 -31.22 -2.78 -15.30
C LYS A 170 -31.81 -2.17 -16.57
N GLY A 171 -31.75 -0.84 -16.71
CA GLY A 171 -32.17 -0.12 -17.90
C GLY A 171 -31.21 -0.19 -19.10
N ILE A 172 -30.02 -0.78 -18.92
CA ILE A 172 -29.05 -0.99 -20.00
C ILE A 172 -29.10 -2.45 -20.45
N PRO A 173 -29.67 -2.76 -21.62
CA PRO A 173 -29.98 -4.14 -22.00
C PRO A 173 -28.78 -5.08 -22.03
N GLU A 174 -27.61 -4.56 -22.41
CA GLU A 174 -26.39 -5.38 -22.54
C GLU A 174 -25.76 -5.76 -21.17
N TYR A 175 -26.15 -5.14 -20.03
CA TYR A 175 -25.65 -5.55 -18.72
C TYR A 175 -26.29 -6.86 -18.24
N GLY A 176 -27.58 -7.11 -18.49
CA GLY A 176 -28.26 -8.34 -18.06
C GLY A 176 -27.49 -9.62 -18.41
N PRO A 177 -27.16 -9.87 -19.71
CA PRO A 177 -26.37 -11.01 -20.12
C PRO A 177 -24.96 -11.08 -19.49
N LEU A 178 -24.32 -9.92 -19.25
CA LEU A 178 -23.00 -9.88 -18.61
C LEU A 178 -23.08 -10.31 -17.13
N PHE A 179 -24.10 -9.86 -16.40
CA PHE A 179 -24.33 -10.29 -15.02
C PHE A 179 -24.73 -11.78 -14.96
N GLU A 180 -25.57 -12.24 -15.87
CA GLU A 180 -25.93 -13.67 -15.98
C GLU A 180 -24.69 -14.54 -16.23
N SER A 181 -23.82 -14.14 -17.15
CA SER A 181 -22.56 -14.85 -17.42
C SER A 181 -21.60 -14.87 -16.23
N ALA A 182 -21.58 -13.80 -15.42
CA ALA A 182 -20.66 -13.67 -14.29
C ALA A 182 -21.17 -14.32 -13.00
N PHE A 183 -22.52 -14.37 -12.79
CA PHE A 183 -23.14 -14.76 -11.52
C PHE A 183 -24.25 -15.81 -11.64
N GLY A 184 -24.61 -16.23 -12.86
CA GLY A 184 -25.66 -17.23 -13.11
C GLY A 184 -27.08 -16.68 -12.98
N GLN A 185 -27.27 -15.35 -12.86
CA GLN A 185 -28.59 -14.71 -12.73
C GLN A 185 -28.62 -13.32 -13.35
N LYS A 186 -29.80 -12.92 -13.88
CA LYS A 186 -30.01 -11.64 -14.57
C LYS A 186 -30.44 -10.51 -13.63
N ASP A 187 -30.98 -10.83 -12.46
CA ASP A 187 -31.42 -9.82 -11.51
C ASP A 187 -30.21 -9.18 -10.82
N ILE A 188 -29.89 -7.96 -11.25
CA ILE A 188 -28.71 -7.23 -10.81
C ILE A 188 -28.89 -6.75 -9.38
N GLN A 189 -27.96 -7.14 -8.51
CA GLN A 189 -27.91 -6.76 -7.10
C GLN A 189 -26.66 -5.92 -6.78
N PRO A 190 -26.70 -5.01 -5.79
CA PRO A 190 -25.54 -4.21 -5.40
C PRO A 190 -24.31 -5.06 -5.04
N SER A 191 -24.52 -6.20 -4.38
CA SER A 191 -23.44 -7.13 -4.03
C SER A 191 -22.74 -7.74 -5.25
N MET A 192 -23.44 -7.91 -6.37
CA MET A 192 -22.85 -8.40 -7.62
C MET A 192 -21.99 -7.33 -8.29
N VAL A 193 -22.44 -6.06 -8.25
CA VAL A 193 -21.65 -4.91 -8.71
C VAL A 193 -20.36 -4.82 -7.91
N ALA A 194 -20.46 -4.85 -6.58
CA ALA A 194 -19.31 -4.84 -5.68
C ALA A 194 -18.34 -5.99 -5.96
N LYS A 195 -18.84 -7.21 -6.06
CA LYS A 195 -18.03 -8.41 -6.34
C LYS A 195 -17.34 -8.35 -7.70
N ALA A 196 -18.01 -7.86 -8.74
CA ALA A 196 -17.41 -7.74 -10.07
C ALA A 196 -16.28 -6.70 -10.06
N ILE A 197 -16.52 -5.50 -9.52
CA ILE A 197 -15.50 -4.44 -9.40
C ILE A 197 -14.30 -4.96 -8.59
N ALA A 198 -14.53 -5.52 -7.41
CA ALA A 198 -13.49 -6.08 -6.54
C ALA A 198 -12.71 -7.21 -7.22
N THR A 199 -13.36 -8.06 -8.04
CA THR A 199 -12.67 -9.10 -8.80
C THR A 199 -11.73 -8.51 -9.84
N PHE A 200 -12.15 -7.45 -10.54
CA PHE A 200 -11.28 -6.73 -11.47
C PHE A 200 -10.11 -6.05 -10.74
N GLU A 201 -10.36 -5.33 -9.65
CA GLU A 201 -9.31 -4.66 -8.88
C GLU A 201 -8.24 -5.63 -8.38
N ARG A 202 -8.62 -6.86 -7.99
CA ARG A 202 -7.67 -7.91 -7.62
C ARG A 202 -6.73 -8.30 -8.74
N THR A 203 -7.10 -8.10 -9.99
CA THR A 203 -6.21 -8.34 -11.14
C THR A 203 -5.23 -7.20 -11.41
N VAL A 204 -5.42 -6.04 -10.76
CA VAL A 204 -4.53 -4.89 -10.90
C VAL A 204 -3.34 -5.05 -9.98
N VAL A 205 -2.31 -5.72 -10.48
CA VAL A 205 -1.06 -5.98 -9.75
C VAL A 205 0.10 -5.29 -10.44
N SER A 206 1.10 -4.86 -9.65
CA SER A 206 2.32 -4.25 -10.18
C SER A 206 3.07 -5.22 -11.12
N GLY A 207 3.67 -4.69 -12.15
CA GLY A 207 4.56 -5.44 -13.04
C GLY A 207 5.83 -5.91 -12.34
N ARG A 208 6.68 -6.64 -13.08
CA ARG A 208 8.02 -7.00 -12.61
C ARG A 208 8.95 -5.80 -12.80
N ALA A 209 9.35 -5.19 -11.70
CA ALA A 209 10.22 -4.02 -11.68
C ALA A 209 11.71 -4.39 -11.77
N PRO A 210 12.63 -3.46 -12.09
CA PRO A 210 14.07 -3.68 -12.04
C PRO A 210 14.55 -4.24 -10.70
N PHE A 211 13.98 -3.79 -9.58
CA PHE A 211 14.24 -4.35 -8.26
C PHE A 211 13.93 -5.86 -8.17
N ASP A 212 12.84 -6.32 -8.78
CA ASP A 212 12.50 -7.75 -8.76
C ASP A 212 13.48 -8.60 -9.61
N GLN A 213 14.05 -8.03 -10.67
CA GLN A 213 15.08 -8.68 -11.48
C GLN A 213 16.38 -8.80 -10.70
N TRP A 214 16.78 -7.73 -10.02
CA TRP A 214 17.93 -7.74 -9.11
C TRP A 214 17.72 -8.73 -7.97
N GLY A 215 16.53 -8.74 -7.35
CA GLY A 215 16.15 -9.73 -6.33
C GLY A 215 16.20 -11.19 -6.81
N ALA A 216 16.07 -11.41 -8.13
CA ALA A 216 16.20 -12.72 -8.76
C ALA A 216 17.64 -13.07 -9.21
N GLY A 217 18.62 -12.20 -8.94
CA GLY A 217 20.05 -12.43 -9.19
C GLY A 217 20.63 -11.70 -10.40
N ASP A 218 19.88 -10.85 -11.11
CA ASP A 218 20.45 -9.99 -12.14
C ASP A 218 21.11 -8.75 -11.51
N GLU A 219 22.38 -8.87 -11.22
CA GLU A 219 23.15 -7.79 -10.55
C GLU A 219 23.26 -6.51 -11.38
N LYS A 220 22.91 -6.53 -12.67
CA LYS A 220 22.94 -5.37 -13.56
C LYS A 220 21.57 -4.68 -13.68
N ALA A 221 20.51 -5.24 -13.10
CA ALA A 221 19.16 -4.73 -13.25
C ALA A 221 18.93 -3.36 -12.59
N ILE A 222 19.74 -3.00 -11.58
CA ILE A 222 19.71 -1.70 -10.91
C ILE A 222 21.13 -1.13 -10.77
N SER A 223 21.23 0.19 -10.64
CA SER A 223 22.52 0.88 -10.51
C SER A 223 23.14 0.71 -9.11
N GLU A 224 24.43 1.01 -8.98
CA GLU A 224 25.12 0.95 -7.69
C GLU A 224 24.55 1.98 -6.68
N GLU A 225 24.07 3.14 -7.15
CA GLU A 225 23.37 4.12 -6.34
C GLU A 225 22.09 3.50 -5.74
N ALA A 226 21.32 2.81 -6.56
CA ALA A 226 20.10 2.14 -6.11
C ALA A 226 20.38 1.00 -5.12
N LYS A 227 21.48 0.26 -5.29
CA LYS A 227 21.91 -0.78 -4.33
C LYS A 227 22.29 -0.16 -2.98
N ARG A 228 23.06 0.94 -2.98
CA ARG A 228 23.37 1.69 -1.74
C ARG A 228 22.10 2.23 -1.10
N GLY A 229 21.18 2.76 -1.91
CA GLY A 229 19.86 3.23 -1.46
C GLY A 229 19.04 2.13 -0.78
N PHE A 230 19.06 0.89 -1.32
CA PHE A 230 18.40 -0.26 -0.68
C PHE A 230 19.03 -0.59 0.69
N VAL A 231 20.35 -0.54 0.80
CA VAL A 231 21.03 -0.74 2.10
C VAL A 231 20.62 0.36 3.08
N THR A 232 20.68 1.64 2.66
CA THR A 232 20.30 2.79 3.49
C THR A 232 18.83 2.69 3.93
N PHE A 233 17.92 2.27 3.05
CA PHE A 233 16.50 2.06 3.32
C PHE A 233 16.25 1.02 4.43
N ASN A 234 17.04 -0.05 4.45
CA ASN A 234 16.93 -1.14 5.43
C ASN A 234 17.74 -0.90 6.72
N THR A 235 18.63 0.09 6.75
CA THR A 235 19.52 0.33 7.88
C THR A 235 19.36 1.74 8.45
N LYS A 236 20.21 2.69 8.07
CA LYS A 236 20.27 4.04 8.64
C LYS A 236 18.94 4.80 8.53
N ALA A 237 18.27 4.74 7.38
CA ALA A 237 17.01 5.44 7.16
C ALA A 237 15.79 4.73 7.78
N ARG A 238 15.92 3.46 8.20
CA ARG A 238 14.89 2.68 8.90
C ARG A 238 13.54 2.62 8.19
N CYS A 239 13.49 2.89 6.90
CA CYS A 239 12.25 2.89 6.11
C CYS A 239 11.57 1.52 6.10
N ALA A 240 12.37 0.44 6.11
CA ALA A 240 11.90 -0.94 6.12
C ALA A 240 11.08 -1.31 7.37
N GLU A 241 11.19 -0.56 8.49
CA GLU A 241 10.40 -0.81 9.70
C GLU A 241 8.88 -0.63 9.47
N CYS A 242 8.49 0.27 8.55
CA CYS A 242 7.12 0.42 8.08
C CYS A 242 6.94 -0.11 6.65
N HIS A 243 7.97 0.02 5.81
CA HIS A 243 7.96 -0.34 4.40
C HIS A 243 8.72 -1.65 4.11
N GLY A 244 8.63 -2.63 4.99
CA GLY A 244 9.09 -4.00 4.77
C GLY A 244 8.19 -4.77 3.80
N SER A 245 8.49 -6.07 3.61
CA SER A 245 7.78 -7.00 2.73
C SER A 245 7.85 -6.67 1.21
N TRP A 246 7.37 -7.59 0.39
CA TRP A 246 7.41 -7.46 -1.07
C TRP A 246 6.59 -6.26 -1.62
N ARG A 247 5.57 -5.79 -0.88
CA ARG A 247 4.77 -4.60 -1.24
C ARG A 247 5.35 -3.30 -0.69
N PHE A 248 6.37 -3.37 0.15
CA PHE A 248 6.94 -2.23 0.86
C PHE A 248 5.90 -1.54 1.75
N THR A 249 5.24 -2.32 2.60
CA THR A 249 4.27 -1.86 3.60
C THR A 249 4.09 -2.92 4.69
N ASP A 250 3.83 -2.48 5.90
CA ASP A 250 3.40 -3.27 7.05
C ASP A 250 1.88 -3.34 7.20
N ASP A 251 1.13 -2.64 6.32
CA ASP A 251 -0.33 -2.45 6.38
C ASP A 251 -0.84 -1.82 7.71
N SER A 252 0.06 -1.32 8.53
CA SER A 252 -0.24 -0.68 9.82
C SER A 252 -0.51 0.82 9.67
N PHE A 253 -0.83 1.47 10.79
CA PHE A 253 -1.17 2.90 10.82
C PHE A 253 -0.13 3.67 11.62
N HIS A 254 0.42 4.71 11.01
CA HIS A 254 1.43 5.55 11.63
C HIS A 254 1.13 7.03 11.41
N ASP A 255 1.33 7.82 12.46
CA ASP A 255 1.44 9.26 12.34
C ASP A 255 2.90 9.60 12.01
N ILE A 256 3.13 10.06 10.80
CA ILE A 256 4.47 10.44 10.30
C ILE A 256 4.78 11.94 10.52
N GLY A 257 3.97 12.64 11.31
CA GLY A 257 4.22 14.05 11.64
C GLY A 257 4.00 15.01 10.47
N LEU A 258 3.04 14.75 9.57
CA LEU A 258 2.63 15.75 8.58
C LEU A 258 1.92 16.93 9.26
N PRO A 259 2.14 18.17 8.82
CA PRO A 259 1.45 19.36 9.34
C PRO A 259 0.01 19.42 8.80
N SER A 260 -0.85 18.50 9.23
CA SER A 260 -2.23 18.34 8.77
C SER A 260 -3.17 18.19 9.96
N ASP A 261 -4.37 18.80 9.87
CA ASP A 261 -5.44 18.66 10.85
C ASP A 261 -6.26 17.37 10.68
N ASP A 262 -6.02 16.61 9.62
CA ASP A 262 -6.70 15.32 9.41
C ASP A 262 -6.25 14.32 10.46
N ILE A 263 -7.19 13.92 11.32
CA ILE A 263 -6.91 12.98 12.42
C ILE A 263 -6.82 11.52 11.99
N GLY A 264 -7.01 11.23 10.70
CA GLY A 264 -6.82 9.90 10.12
C GLY A 264 -7.59 8.79 10.82
N ARG A 265 -6.88 7.73 11.24
CA ARG A 265 -7.44 6.59 11.97
C ARG A 265 -8.03 7.00 13.32
N GLY A 266 -7.57 8.08 13.93
CA GLY A 266 -8.11 8.62 15.18
C GLY A 266 -9.60 8.91 15.15
N LYS A 267 -10.17 9.16 13.95
CA LYS A 267 -11.63 9.32 13.79
C LYS A 267 -12.43 8.09 14.27
N PHE A 268 -11.85 6.89 14.15
CA PHE A 268 -12.48 5.62 14.54
C PHE A 268 -11.98 5.09 15.89
N LEU A 269 -10.87 5.63 16.39
CA LEU A 269 -10.22 5.23 17.63
C LEU A 269 -9.82 6.48 18.43
N PRO A 270 -10.79 7.31 18.87
CA PRO A 270 -10.53 8.63 19.46
C PRO A 270 -9.69 8.55 20.73
N ASP A 271 -9.84 7.49 21.52
CA ASP A 271 -9.15 7.31 22.81
C ASP A 271 -7.74 6.73 22.67
N VAL A 272 -7.32 6.35 21.45
CA VAL A 272 -6.00 5.79 21.20
C VAL A 272 -5.07 6.86 20.64
N VAL A 273 -4.24 7.46 21.50
CA VAL A 273 -3.34 8.57 21.14
C VAL A 273 -2.51 8.27 19.88
N LYS A 274 -1.93 7.09 19.78
CA LYS A 274 -1.08 6.69 18.62
C LYS A 274 -1.86 6.53 17.30
N MET A 275 -3.19 6.53 17.33
CA MET A 275 -4.04 6.49 16.14
C MET A 275 -4.48 7.88 15.68
N GLN A 276 -4.26 8.93 16.48
CA GLN A 276 -4.49 10.30 16.03
C GLN A 276 -3.50 10.67 14.94
N HIS A 277 -4.00 11.28 13.86
CA HIS A 277 -3.23 11.62 12.65
C HIS A 277 -2.49 10.44 12.00
N ALA A 278 -2.87 9.21 12.34
CA ALA A 278 -2.28 8.00 11.79
C ALA A 278 -2.99 7.59 10.50
N PHE A 279 -2.19 7.25 9.49
CA PHE A 279 -2.65 6.76 8.20
C PHE A 279 -2.00 5.42 7.88
N LYS A 280 -2.71 4.61 7.07
CA LYS A 280 -2.19 3.32 6.65
C LYS A 280 -0.93 3.51 5.81
N THR A 281 0.13 2.76 6.13
CA THR A 281 1.36 2.71 5.34
C THR A 281 1.04 2.29 3.91
N PRO A 282 1.25 3.15 2.89
CA PRO A 282 1.03 2.76 1.51
C PRO A 282 2.16 1.87 0.99
N GLY A 283 1.84 0.89 0.16
CA GLY A 283 2.89 0.16 -0.55
C GLY A 283 3.68 1.05 -1.50
N LEU A 284 4.97 0.74 -1.75
CA LEU A 284 5.82 1.58 -2.61
C LEU A 284 5.98 1.04 -4.04
N ARG A 285 5.33 -0.05 -4.41
CA ARG A 285 5.35 -0.53 -5.81
C ARG A 285 4.75 0.52 -6.75
N GLU A 286 5.37 0.72 -7.89
CA GLU A 286 5.01 1.72 -8.91
C GLU A 286 5.12 3.19 -8.39
N ILE A 287 5.94 3.44 -7.37
CA ILE A 287 5.96 4.73 -6.65
C ILE A 287 6.34 5.92 -7.53
N ALA A 288 7.23 5.75 -8.51
CA ALA A 288 7.66 6.84 -9.38
C ALA A 288 6.54 7.38 -10.30
N ARG A 289 5.46 6.62 -10.49
CA ARG A 289 4.28 7.04 -11.30
C ARG A 289 3.16 7.66 -10.47
N ARG A 290 3.34 7.79 -9.15
CA ARG A 290 2.27 8.10 -8.23
C ARG A 290 2.45 9.42 -7.49
N ALA A 291 3.18 10.36 -8.08
CA ALA A 291 3.21 11.73 -7.58
C ALA A 291 1.82 12.40 -7.71
N PRO A 292 1.47 13.38 -6.84
CA PRO A 292 2.16 13.76 -5.62
C PRO A 292 1.97 12.74 -4.49
N TYR A 293 2.73 12.86 -3.40
CA TYR A 293 2.79 11.86 -2.32
C TYR A 293 2.05 12.33 -1.07
N MET A 294 1.94 11.43 -0.08
CA MET A 294 1.21 11.52 1.18
C MET A 294 -0.31 11.40 1.00
N HIS A 295 -1.04 11.29 2.11
CA HIS A 295 -2.50 11.14 2.08
C HIS A 295 -3.22 12.41 1.59
N ASP A 296 -2.57 13.55 1.72
CA ASP A 296 -3.06 14.89 1.34
C ASP A 296 -2.41 15.45 0.06
N GLY A 297 -1.48 14.68 -0.55
CA GLY A 297 -0.77 15.11 -1.75
C GLY A 297 0.20 16.27 -1.53
N SER A 298 0.62 16.53 -0.30
CA SER A 298 1.44 17.70 0.06
C SER A 298 2.87 17.67 -0.49
N MET A 299 3.37 16.51 -0.90
CA MET A 299 4.75 16.35 -1.37
C MET A 299 4.80 16.02 -2.87
N PRO A 300 5.33 16.93 -3.69
CA PRO A 300 5.31 16.75 -5.15
C PRO A 300 6.33 15.73 -5.67
N THR A 301 7.43 15.48 -4.94
CA THR A 301 8.55 14.64 -5.39
C THR A 301 8.99 13.63 -4.35
N LEU A 302 9.73 12.59 -4.77
CA LEU A 302 10.34 11.61 -3.86
C LEU A 302 11.43 12.26 -3.01
N GLU A 303 12.11 13.24 -3.53
CA GLU A 303 13.12 14.03 -2.82
C GLU A 303 12.47 14.74 -1.62
N ALA A 304 11.34 15.41 -1.81
CA ALA A 304 10.59 16.06 -0.73
C ALA A 304 10.09 15.05 0.33
N VAL A 305 9.72 13.83 -0.11
CA VAL A 305 9.38 12.74 0.81
C VAL A 305 10.57 12.34 1.67
N VAL A 306 11.74 12.14 1.08
CA VAL A 306 12.97 11.79 1.81
C VAL A 306 13.37 12.89 2.78
N ASP A 307 13.26 14.17 2.37
CA ASP A 307 13.56 15.31 3.25
C ASP A 307 12.65 15.34 4.48
N HIS A 308 11.34 15.13 4.31
CA HIS A 308 10.41 15.04 5.44
C HIS A 308 10.78 13.94 6.44
N TYR A 309 11.15 12.75 5.95
CA TYR A 309 11.58 11.65 6.83
C TYR A 309 12.92 11.95 7.49
N ASP A 310 13.85 12.61 6.78
CA ASP A 310 15.15 13.02 7.32
C ASP A 310 14.99 14.05 8.45
N GLU A 311 14.04 14.97 8.35
CA GLU A 311 13.68 15.95 9.38
C GLU A 311 12.95 15.33 10.58
N GLY A 312 12.29 14.18 10.40
CA GLY A 312 11.56 13.46 11.44
C GLY A 312 10.14 13.97 11.73
N GLY A 313 9.60 14.86 10.89
CA GLY A 313 8.23 15.38 10.97
C GLY A 313 7.89 16.20 12.23
N VAL A 314 6.68 16.74 12.29
CA VAL A 314 6.19 17.54 13.42
C VAL A 314 6.05 16.69 14.68
N ALA A 315 6.63 17.18 15.78
CA ALA A 315 6.57 16.51 17.07
C ALA A 315 5.19 16.69 17.70
N ARG A 316 4.53 15.57 18.04
CA ARG A 316 3.26 15.51 18.77
C ARG A 316 3.10 14.15 19.45
N PRO A 317 2.22 13.98 20.45
CA PRO A 317 2.08 12.73 21.20
C PRO A 317 1.75 11.51 20.35
N SER A 318 1.02 11.70 19.24
CA SER A 318 0.62 10.63 18.32
C SER A 318 1.74 10.20 17.40
N ARG A 319 2.72 11.08 17.12
CA ARG A 319 3.81 10.78 16.17
C ARG A 319 4.47 9.44 16.49
N SER A 320 4.69 8.65 15.47
CA SER A 320 5.39 7.36 15.58
C SER A 320 6.77 7.55 16.20
N ASP A 321 7.15 6.66 17.12
CA ASP A 321 8.47 6.69 17.78
C ASP A 321 9.61 6.37 16.78
N LEU A 322 9.26 5.84 15.60
CA LEU A 322 10.18 5.60 14.49
C LEU A 322 10.54 6.88 13.74
N MET A 323 9.71 7.92 13.83
CA MET A 323 9.96 9.24 13.20
C MET A 323 10.95 10.05 14.02
N LYS A 324 12.20 10.00 13.60
CA LYS A 324 13.33 10.73 14.22
C LYS A 324 14.22 11.29 13.11
N PRO A 325 14.92 12.42 13.35
CA PRO A 325 15.90 12.92 12.40
C PRO A 325 16.94 11.85 12.04
N LEU A 326 17.15 11.62 10.74
CA LEU A 326 17.98 10.53 10.23
C LEU A 326 19.41 10.98 9.97
N GLN A 327 19.63 12.29 9.78
CA GLN A 327 20.95 12.89 9.47
C GLN A 327 21.58 12.27 8.21
N LEU A 328 20.78 12.19 7.15
CA LEU A 328 21.22 11.67 5.87
C LEU A 328 22.08 12.69 5.13
N SER A 329 23.18 12.24 4.53
CA SER A 329 23.93 13.04 3.58
C SER A 329 23.13 13.23 2.27
N SER A 330 23.50 14.24 1.48
CA SER A 330 22.90 14.45 0.16
C SER A 330 23.03 13.23 -0.76
N GLN A 331 24.14 12.48 -0.65
CA GLN A 331 24.34 11.25 -1.43
C GLN A 331 23.39 10.14 -0.97
N GLU A 332 23.20 9.93 0.33
CA GLU A 332 22.28 8.92 0.85
C GLU A 332 20.81 9.24 0.47
N LYS A 333 20.42 10.51 0.46
CA LYS A 333 19.11 10.94 -0.03
C LYS A 333 18.92 10.64 -1.52
N ALA A 334 19.91 10.95 -2.34
CA ALA A 334 19.90 10.64 -3.77
C ALA A 334 19.86 9.13 -4.03
N ASP A 335 20.64 8.34 -3.30
CA ASP A 335 20.66 6.88 -3.40
C ASP A 335 19.30 6.26 -3.01
N LEU A 336 18.64 6.77 -1.95
CA LEU A 336 17.28 6.35 -1.56
C LEU A 336 16.25 6.61 -2.68
N VAL A 337 16.30 7.78 -3.32
CA VAL A 337 15.43 8.12 -4.45
C VAL A 337 15.72 7.21 -5.65
N ALA A 338 17.00 6.96 -5.95
CA ALA A 338 17.41 6.03 -7.00
C ALA A 338 16.86 4.63 -6.74
N PHE A 339 16.96 4.14 -5.50
CA PHE A 339 16.36 2.86 -5.09
C PHE A 339 14.83 2.85 -5.28
N MET A 340 14.09 3.83 -4.76
CA MET A 340 12.64 3.88 -4.87
C MET A 340 12.16 3.87 -6.32
N LYS A 341 12.88 4.52 -7.25
CA LYS A 341 12.57 4.50 -8.68
C LYS A 341 12.66 3.08 -9.28
N THR A 342 13.51 2.20 -8.76
CA THR A 342 13.62 0.81 -9.22
C THR A 342 12.40 -0.05 -8.89
N LEU A 343 11.50 0.41 -8.01
CA LEU A 343 10.27 -0.28 -7.65
C LEU A 343 9.14 -0.11 -8.67
N THR A 344 9.41 0.65 -9.74
CA THR A 344 8.47 0.96 -10.82
C THR A 344 8.76 0.09 -12.03
N SER A 345 7.76 -0.67 -12.46
CA SER A 345 7.86 -1.56 -13.61
C SER A 345 7.55 -0.85 -14.91
N ASP A 346 8.04 -1.38 -16.03
CA ASP A 346 7.58 -0.99 -17.35
C ASP A 346 6.31 -1.78 -17.70
N VAL A 347 5.15 -1.22 -17.36
CA VAL A 347 3.85 -1.79 -17.72
C VAL A 347 3.31 -1.07 -18.95
N GLY A 348 2.90 -1.84 -19.93
CA GLY A 348 2.25 -1.32 -21.14
C GLY A 348 0.90 -0.63 -20.84
N PRO A 349 0.30 0.00 -21.86
CA PRO A 349 -0.96 0.72 -21.71
C PRO A 349 -2.10 -0.24 -21.35
N VAL A 350 -3.00 0.24 -20.48
CA VAL A 350 -4.22 -0.48 -20.11
C VAL A 350 -5.31 -0.16 -21.15
N SER A 351 -5.88 -1.18 -21.78
CA SER A 351 -7.00 -0.98 -22.72
C SER A 351 -8.27 -0.58 -21.98
N VAL A 352 -8.92 0.50 -22.42
CA VAL A 352 -10.26 0.87 -21.95
C VAL A 352 -11.29 -0.08 -22.57
N PRO A 353 -12.23 -0.66 -21.82
CA PRO A 353 -13.21 -1.60 -22.36
C PRO A 353 -14.28 -0.87 -23.20
N VAL A 354 -14.81 -1.57 -24.22
CA VAL A 354 -16.05 -1.14 -24.85
C VAL A 354 -17.20 -1.32 -23.87
N LEU A 355 -17.90 -0.22 -23.56
CA LEU A 355 -19.00 -0.23 -22.60
C LEU A 355 -20.32 -0.73 -23.22
N PRO A 356 -21.22 -1.33 -22.41
CA PRO A 356 -22.57 -1.73 -22.84
C PRO A 356 -23.37 -0.56 -23.38
N ARG A 357 -24.16 -0.80 -24.44
CA ARG A 357 -24.96 0.24 -25.12
C ARG A 357 -26.31 0.46 -24.43
N LEU A 358 -26.79 1.68 -24.48
CA LEU A 358 -28.10 2.07 -23.92
C LEU A 358 -29.28 1.55 -24.74
N ASN A 359 -29.15 1.44 -26.06
CA ASN A 359 -30.19 0.95 -26.96
C ASN A 359 -29.57 0.19 -28.14
N ASN A 360 -30.25 -0.88 -28.57
CA ASN A 360 -30.11 -1.43 -29.91
C ASN A 360 -30.91 -0.57 -30.91
N SER A 361 -30.67 0.73 -30.98
CA SER A 361 -31.16 1.46 -32.15
C SER A 361 -30.37 0.93 -33.34
N SER A 362 -30.97 0.01 -34.07
CA SER A 362 -30.63 -0.24 -35.46
C SER A 362 -30.47 1.11 -36.14
N SER A 363 -29.23 1.49 -36.44
CA SER A 363 -29.00 2.55 -37.41
C SER A 363 -29.50 2.00 -38.74
N THR A 364 -30.77 2.19 -39.06
CA THR A 364 -31.20 2.26 -40.45
C THR A 364 -30.42 3.42 -41.05
N ARG A 365 -29.30 3.10 -41.67
CA ARG A 365 -28.71 3.98 -42.69
C ARG A 365 -29.85 4.24 -43.70
N ARG A 366 -30.40 5.41 -43.68
CA ARG A 366 -31.10 5.92 -44.85
C ARG A 366 -29.99 6.18 -45.87
N GLU A 367 -29.84 5.24 -46.79
CA GLU A 367 -29.20 5.53 -48.07
C GLU A 367 -30.06 6.55 -48.78
N THR A 368 -29.55 7.75 -48.93
CA THR A 368 -30.03 8.76 -49.89
C THR A 368 -28.84 9.18 -50.72
#